data_e8f01a2202c012aea7a3a307713e192f
#
_entry.id   e8f01a2202c012aea7a3a307713e192f
#
_cell.length_a   1.000
_cell.length_b   1.000
_cell.length_c   1.000
_cell.angle_alpha   90.00
_cell.angle_beta   90.00
_cell.angle_gamma   90.00
#
_symmetry.space_group_name_H-M   'P 1'
#
loop_
_entity.id
_entity.type
_entity.pdbx_description
1 polymer ?
#
loop_
_entity_poly.entity_id
_entity_poly.type
_entity_poly.pdbx_seq_one_letter_code
_entity_poly.pdbx_strand_id
1 'polypeptide(L)'
;VLKNHLNTKSVVGVAWGTTVSAVVDAVQAVGGLSVKIIQLVGAQGAKNAEYDGHALVKRLADKLGGEGYFLNAPCLCQTPEIAASMRETRGIRETIEMGRQADIALVGIGTTETEYSSFYLSGLLAKEELSAIRRNGVVGDVAGNYFYRDGSLYMDDFLSRMITIRREDLVRIPVRIGVAGGPGKAEAIRAALVCRLVNSLVTDSVTARQVLEGISI
;
A
#
# COMPACT_ATOMS: atom_id res chain seq x y z
N VAL A 1 16.46 -5.19 2.30
CA VAL A 1 16.10 -3.97 1.55
C VAL A 1 15.72 -2.86 2.51
N LEU A 2 14.63 -2.95 3.31
CA LEU A 2 14.19 -1.86 4.20
C LEU A 2 15.33 -1.32 5.09
N LYS A 3 16.09 -2.18 5.77
CA LYS A 3 17.21 -1.79 6.64
C LYS A 3 18.28 -0.93 5.96
N ASN A 4 18.50 -1.13 4.65
CA ASN A 4 19.53 -0.39 3.91
C ASN A 4 19.16 1.08 3.68
N HIS A 5 17.90 1.44 3.90
CA HIS A 5 17.38 2.79 3.73
C HIS A 5 17.05 3.47 5.06
N LEU A 6 17.04 2.72 6.18
CA LEU A 6 16.73 3.26 7.50
C LEU A 6 17.92 4.03 8.09
N ASN A 7 17.60 5.18 8.65
CA ASN A 7 18.46 5.92 9.57
C ASN A 7 17.70 6.20 10.88
N THR A 8 18.37 6.78 11.87
CA THR A 8 17.83 6.98 13.21
C THR A 8 16.62 7.92 13.30
N LYS A 9 16.28 8.65 12.23
CA LYS A 9 15.18 9.63 12.18
C LYS A 9 14.24 9.39 11.01
N SER A 10 14.34 8.25 10.33
CA SER A 10 13.52 7.96 9.15
C SER A 10 12.03 7.96 9.48
N VAL A 11 11.26 8.51 8.55
CA VAL A 11 9.79 8.42 8.53
C VAL A 11 9.41 7.32 7.53
N VAL A 12 8.75 6.27 8.01
CA VAL A 12 8.37 5.09 7.21
C VAL A 12 6.86 5.01 7.11
N GLY A 13 6.34 5.19 5.93
CA GLY A 13 4.93 4.94 5.61
C GLY A 13 4.68 3.45 5.36
N VAL A 14 3.61 2.90 5.91
CA VAL A 14 3.24 1.49 5.77
C VAL A 14 1.79 1.35 5.30
N ALA A 15 1.58 0.62 4.20
CA ALA A 15 0.26 0.16 3.80
C ALA A 15 -0.06 -1.20 4.45
N TRP A 16 -1.33 -1.62 4.40
CA TRP A 16 -1.73 -2.93 4.88
C TRP A 16 -1.53 -4.04 3.82
N GLY A 17 -1.64 -5.30 4.25
CA GLY A 17 -1.64 -6.47 3.37
C GLY A 17 -0.82 -7.63 3.90
N THR A 18 -1.16 -8.84 3.45
CA THR A 18 -0.52 -10.09 3.90
C THR A 18 0.97 -10.14 3.60
N THR A 19 1.39 -9.70 2.40
CA THR A 19 2.81 -9.68 2.01
C THR A 19 3.58 -8.60 2.78
N VAL A 20 2.96 -7.44 3.04
CA VAL A 20 3.55 -6.40 3.90
C VAL A 20 3.71 -6.92 5.33
N SER A 21 2.71 -7.64 5.85
CA SER A 21 2.78 -8.30 7.16
C SER A 21 3.98 -9.25 7.24
N ALA A 22 4.15 -10.13 6.24
CA ALA A 22 5.29 -11.06 6.21
C ALA A 22 6.65 -10.34 6.21
N VAL A 23 6.75 -9.19 5.52
CA VAL A 23 7.96 -8.36 5.55
C VAL A 23 8.18 -7.75 6.92
N VAL A 24 7.13 -7.20 7.55
CA VAL A 24 7.20 -6.64 8.91
C VAL A 24 7.63 -7.71 9.91
N ASP A 25 7.12 -8.94 9.78
CA ASP A 25 7.48 -10.06 10.65
C ASP A 25 8.93 -10.48 10.48
N ALA A 26 9.46 -10.44 9.26
CA ALA A 26 10.86 -10.76 8.94
C ALA A 26 11.86 -9.65 9.37
N VAL A 27 11.38 -8.46 9.73
CA VAL A 27 12.26 -7.40 10.28
C VAL A 27 12.77 -7.86 11.65
N GLN A 28 14.08 -7.98 11.78
CA GLN A 28 14.70 -8.22 13.08
C GLN A 28 14.60 -6.99 13.96
N ALA A 29 14.28 -7.19 15.22
CA ALA A 29 14.25 -6.10 16.18
C ALA A 29 15.63 -5.42 16.26
N VAL A 30 15.64 -4.12 16.08
CA VAL A 30 16.83 -3.26 16.25
C VAL A 30 16.36 -2.10 17.10
N GLY A 31 16.46 -2.24 18.40
CA GLY A 31 16.06 -1.18 19.33
C GLY A 31 16.88 0.09 19.15
N GLY A 32 16.33 1.22 19.60
CA GLY A 32 17.06 2.49 19.70
C GLY A 32 17.03 3.38 18.46
N LEU A 33 16.21 3.05 17.44
CA LEU A 33 15.92 3.97 16.34
C LEU A 33 14.77 4.90 16.75
N SER A 34 14.94 6.21 16.57
CA SER A 34 13.85 7.19 16.76
C SER A 34 13.02 7.37 15.48
N VAL A 35 12.66 6.26 14.84
CA VAL A 35 11.88 6.27 13.60
C VAL A 35 10.41 6.55 13.85
N LYS A 36 9.74 7.16 12.88
CA LYS A 36 8.29 7.32 12.87
C LYS A 36 7.69 6.35 11.85
N ILE A 37 6.71 5.57 12.28
CA ILE A 37 6.01 4.62 11.41
C ILE A 37 4.59 5.13 11.19
N ILE A 38 4.24 5.44 9.95
CA ILE A 38 2.99 6.13 9.60
C ILE A 38 2.08 5.18 8.82
N GLN A 39 0.83 5.06 9.22
CA GLN A 39 -0.18 4.34 8.47
C GLN A 39 -0.58 5.14 7.22
N LEU A 40 -0.41 4.55 6.02
CA LEU A 40 -0.70 5.21 4.73
C LEU A 40 -2.12 4.98 4.22
N VAL A 41 -2.80 3.95 4.71
CA VAL A 41 -4.13 3.52 4.23
C VAL A 41 -5.02 3.31 5.45
N GLY A 42 -6.26 3.78 5.40
CA GLY A 42 -7.23 3.59 6.47
C GLY A 42 -7.48 2.11 6.81
N ALA A 43 -8.15 1.86 7.91
CA ALA A 43 -8.40 0.53 8.45
C ALA A 43 -9.31 -0.30 7.53
N GLN A 44 -9.02 -1.60 7.41
CA GLN A 44 -9.84 -2.54 6.64
C GLN A 44 -11.15 -2.93 7.37
N GLY A 45 -11.19 -2.80 8.68
CA GLY A 45 -12.29 -3.26 9.54
C GLY A 45 -11.93 -4.52 10.34
N ALA A 46 -12.93 -5.14 10.98
CA ALA A 46 -12.72 -6.14 12.03
C ALA A 46 -12.16 -7.50 11.57
N LYS A 47 -12.30 -7.86 10.30
CA LYS A 47 -12.04 -9.23 9.82
C LYS A 47 -10.57 -9.59 9.64
N ASN A 48 -9.67 -8.65 9.49
CA ASN A 48 -8.27 -8.91 9.13
C ASN A 48 -7.29 -8.14 10.01
N ALA A 49 -7.55 -8.13 11.31
CA ALA A 49 -6.81 -7.31 12.28
C ALA A 49 -5.28 -7.53 12.23
N GLU A 50 -4.80 -8.73 11.91
CA GLU A 50 -3.38 -9.05 11.86
C GLU A 50 -2.65 -8.41 10.66
N TYR A 51 -3.37 -8.16 9.56
CA TYR A 51 -2.82 -7.56 8.33
C TYR A 51 -3.24 -6.11 8.15
N ASP A 52 -4.03 -5.59 9.09
CA ASP A 52 -4.49 -4.21 9.09
C ASP A 52 -3.33 -3.25 9.31
N GLY A 53 -3.41 -2.07 8.71
CA GLY A 53 -2.37 -1.05 8.78
C GLY A 53 -2.02 -0.66 10.22
N HIS A 54 -3.01 -0.62 11.11
CA HIS A 54 -2.79 -0.34 12.53
C HIS A 54 -1.85 -1.36 13.20
N ALA A 55 -2.14 -2.66 13.01
CA ALA A 55 -1.31 -3.73 13.56
C ALA A 55 0.11 -3.74 12.98
N LEU A 56 0.25 -3.47 11.68
CA LEU A 56 1.54 -3.43 11.00
C LEU A 56 2.40 -2.26 11.48
N VAL A 57 1.82 -1.07 11.60
CA VAL A 57 2.49 0.11 12.14
C VAL A 57 2.98 -0.14 13.55
N LYS A 58 2.10 -0.66 14.42
CA LYS A 58 2.49 -0.98 15.81
C LYS A 58 3.65 -1.98 15.86
N ARG A 59 3.54 -3.11 15.16
CA ARG A 59 4.58 -4.16 15.17
C ARG A 59 5.91 -3.65 14.63
N LEU A 60 5.89 -2.85 13.56
CA LEU A 60 7.13 -2.31 13.00
C LEU A 60 7.76 -1.27 13.93
N ALA A 61 6.96 -0.41 14.56
CA ALA A 61 7.42 0.55 15.54
C ALA A 61 8.06 -0.16 16.76
N ASP A 62 7.40 -1.17 17.31
CA ASP A 62 7.93 -1.97 18.42
C ASP A 62 9.27 -2.63 18.07
N LYS A 63 9.41 -3.20 16.86
CA LYS A 63 10.66 -3.85 16.39
C LYS A 63 11.82 -2.87 16.18
N LEU A 64 11.53 -1.66 15.76
CA LEU A 64 12.55 -0.65 15.46
C LEU A 64 12.81 0.30 16.63
N GLY A 65 12.02 0.22 17.72
CA GLY A 65 12.12 1.13 18.88
C GLY A 65 11.65 2.55 18.53
N GLY A 66 10.70 2.67 17.59
CA GLY A 66 10.15 3.94 17.11
C GLY A 66 8.74 4.21 17.59
N GLU A 67 8.11 5.25 17.02
CA GLU A 67 6.75 5.67 17.32
C GLU A 67 5.80 5.36 16.14
N GLY A 68 4.60 4.81 16.46
CA GLY A 68 3.54 4.54 15.49
C GLY A 68 2.53 5.69 15.43
N TYR A 69 2.16 6.09 14.20
CA TYR A 69 1.14 7.10 13.90
C TYR A 69 0.03 6.46 13.08
N PHE A 70 -1.19 6.50 13.59
CA PHE A 70 -2.32 5.74 13.10
C PHE A 70 -3.31 6.60 12.34
N LEU A 71 -3.72 6.13 11.18
CA LEU A 71 -4.77 6.75 10.38
C LEU A 71 -6.14 6.23 10.88
N ASN A 72 -6.71 6.92 11.87
CA ASN A 72 -7.95 6.54 12.54
C ASN A 72 -9.20 6.84 11.68
N ALA A 73 -9.23 6.23 10.49
CA ALA A 73 -10.31 6.33 9.52
C ALA A 73 -10.52 4.97 8.83
N PRO A 74 -11.72 4.66 8.33
CA PRO A 74 -11.91 3.49 7.49
C PRO A 74 -11.15 3.64 6.18
N CYS A 75 -10.71 2.52 5.60
CA CYS A 75 -10.08 2.50 4.28
C CYS A 75 -11.05 2.99 3.18
N LEU A 76 -12.32 2.61 3.28
CA LEU A 76 -13.37 2.92 2.32
C LEU A 76 -14.58 3.53 3.02
N CYS A 77 -15.00 4.72 2.59
CA CYS A 77 -16.20 5.40 3.03
C CYS A 77 -17.38 5.06 2.13
N GLN A 78 -18.59 5.32 2.60
CA GLN A 78 -19.81 5.08 1.82
C GLN A 78 -19.92 6.02 0.62
N THR A 79 -19.56 7.29 0.79
CA THR A 79 -19.60 8.30 -0.28
C THR A 79 -18.33 9.14 -0.33
N PRO A 80 -18.05 9.79 -1.47
CA PRO A 80 -16.93 10.72 -1.62
C PRO A 80 -16.95 11.89 -0.62
N GLU A 81 -18.16 12.41 -0.30
CA GLU A 81 -18.33 13.53 0.62
C GLU A 81 -17.93 13.15 2.04
N ILE A 82 -18.32 11.94 2.50
CA ILE A 82 -17.89 11.40 3.80
C ILE A 82 -16.37 11.27 3.83
N ALA A 83 -15.78 10.72 2.78
CA ALA A 83 -14.32 10.59 2.70
C ALA A 83 -13.62 11.95 2.72
N ALA A 84 -14.15 12.94 2.00
CA ALA A 84 -13.63 14.30 1.99
C ALA A 84 -13.70 14.95 3.38
N SER A 85 -14.87 14.87 4.04
CA SER A 85 -15.06 15.39 5.40
C SER A 85 -14.13 14.73 6.41
N MET A 86 -13.93 13.39 6.33
CA MET A 86 -13.01 12.68 7.21
C MET A 86 -11.56 13.14 7.03
N ARG A 87 -11.10 13.36 5.78
CA ARG A 87 -9.73 13.86 5.52
C ARG A 87 -9.46 15.22 6.14
N GLU A 88 -10.49 16.07 6.31
CA GLU A 88 -10.38 17.37 6.95
C GLU A 88 -10.39 17.29 8.49
N THR A 89 -10.77 16.15 9.06
CA THR A 89 -10.72 15.94 10.52
C THR A 89 -9.28 16.03 11.01
N ARG A 90 -9.02 16.85 12.02
CA ARG A 90 -7.67 17.25 12.45
C ARG A 90 -6.68 16.09 12.58
N GLY A 91 -6.98 15.05 13.37
CA GLY A 91 -6.05 13.93 13.58
C GLY A 91 -5.82 13.07 12.32
N ILE A 92 -6.83 12.93 11.46
CA ILE A 92 -6.70 12.22 10.18
C ILE A 92 -5.82 13.02 9.22
N ARG A 93 -6.09 14.33 9.08
CA ARG A 93 -5.31 15.23 8.24
C ARG A 93 -3.83 15.28 8.67
N GLU A 94 -3.56 15.38 9.97
CA GLU A 94 -2.20 15.38 10.50
C GLU A 94 -1.45 14.08 10.15
N THR A 95 -2.09 12.92 10.27
CA THR A 95 -1.47 11.63 9.90
C THR A 95 -1.23 11.51 8.40
N ILE A 96 -2.18 11.97 7.57
CA ILE A 96 -2.00 12.01 6.10
C ILE A 96 -0.80 12.90 5.74
N GLU A 97 -0.69 14.08 6.37
CA GLU A 97 0.42 15.01 6.10
C GLU A 97 1.77 14.42 6.52
N MET A 98 1.83 13.70 7.65
CA MET A 98 3.04 12.96 8.03
C MET A 98 3.39 11.87 7.01
N GLY A 99 2.40 11.16 6.48
CA GLY A 99 2.60 10.15 5.43
C GLY A 99 3.16 10.73 4.13
N ARG A 100 2.75 11.95 3.77
CA ARG A 100 3.30 12.70 2.61
C ARG A 100 4.78 13.02 2.73
N GLN A 101 5.26 13.17 3.97
CA GLN A 101 6.64 13.51 4.30
C GLN A 101 7.50 12.27 4.59
N ALA A 102 7.01 11.07 4.29
CA ALA A 102 7.76 9.85 4.51
C ALA A 102 9.02 9.79 3.63
N ASP A 103 10.10 9.24 4.19
CA ASP A 103 11.35 8.95 3.47
C ASP A 103 11.23 7.62 2.72
N ILE A 104 10.47 6.68 3.29
CA ILE A 104 10.29 5.32 2.81
C ILE A 104 8.81 4.97 2.85
N ALA A 105 8.28 4.38 1.77
CA ALA A 105 6.99 3.71 1.75
C ALA A 105 7.17 2.21 1.59
N LEU A 106 6.57 1.42 2.48
CA LEU A 106 6.45 -0.03 2.37
C LEU A 106 5.01 -0.38 1.99
N VAL A 107 4.82 -0.84 0.76
CA VAL A 107 3.51 -1.02 0.16
C VAL A 107 3.37 -2.38 -0.51
N GLY A 108 2.16 -2.96 -0.46
CA GLY A 108 1.80 -4.11 -1.26
C GLY A 108 1.47 -3.70 -2.69
N ILE A 109 1.66 -4.64 -3.64
CA ILE A 109 1.14 -4.51 -5.00
C ILE A 109 -0.04 -5.46 -5.13
N GLY A 110 -1.23 -4.89 -5.28
CA GLY A 110 -2.49 -5.60 -5.50
C GLY A 110 -2.66 -6.01 -6.97
N THR A 111 -3.63 -6.89 -7.22
CA THR A 111 -4.07 -7.30 -8.56
C THR A 111 -5.58 -7.31 -8.63
N THR A 112 -6.13 -7.16 -9.82
CA THR A 112 -7.57 -7.28 -10.08
C THR A 112 -8.02 -8.73 -10.34
N GLU A 113 -7.09 -9.69 -10.32
CA GLU A 113 -7.42 -11.12 -10.36
C GLU A 113 -8.20 -11.50 -9.10
N THR A 114 -9.42 -12.03 -9.27
CA THR A 114 -10.37 -12.27 -8.17
C THR A 114 -9.79 -13.13 -7.05
N GLU A 115 -9.02 -14.17 -7.40
CA GLU A 115 -8.42 -15.10 -6.44
C GLU A 115 -7.33 -14.47 -5.57
N TYR A 116 -6.75 -13.34 -6.02
CA TYR A 116 -5.59 -12.69 -5.40
C TYR A 116 -5.83 -11.22 -5.04
N SER A 117 -7.04 -10.68 -5.30
CA SER A 117 -7.39 -9.30 -4.98
C SER A 117 -7.59 -9.11 -3.49
N SER A 118 -6.69 -8.40 -2.83
CA SER A 118 -6.77 -8.15 -1.39
C SER A 118 -8.02 -7.35 -1.01
N PHE A 119 -8.47 -6.41 -1.84
CA PHE A 119 -9.71 -5.65 -1.61
C PHE A 119 -10.97 -6.51 -1.66
N TYR A 120 -11.02 -7.48 -2.58
CA TYR A 120 -12.13 -8.42 -2.66
C TYR A 120 -12.08 -9.44 -1.49
N LEU A 121 -10.92 -10.04 -1.25
CA LEU A 121 -10.74 -11.04 -0.19
C LEU A 121 -10.98 -10.46 1.21
N SER A 122 -10.71 -9.17 1.41
CA SER A 122 -11.01 -8.47 2.67
C SER A 122 -12.49 -8.06 2.80
N GLY A 123 -13.27 -8.16 1.73
CA GLY A 123 -14.68 -7.74 1.68
C GLY A 123 -14.87 -6.23 1.51
N LEU A 124 -13.83 -5.47 1.18
CA LEU A 124 -13.92 -4.04 0.87
C LEU A 124 -14.52 -3.77 -0.50
N LEU A 125 -14.35 -4.69 -1.45
CA LEU A 125 -14.99 -4.66 -2.76
C LEU A 125 -15.93 -5.85 -2.93
N ALA A 126 -17.10 -5.62 -3.49
CA ALA A 126 -17.97 -6.67 -3.97
C ALA A 126 -17.39 -7.30 -5.26
N LYS A 127 -17.79 -8.54 -5.56
CA LYS A 127 -17.34 -9.26 -6.77
C LYS A 127 -17.68 -8.49 -8.05
N GLU A 128 -18.86 -7.89 -8.08
CA GLU A 128 -19.39 -7.10 -9.20
C GLU A 128 -18.54 -5.84 -9.44
N GLU A 129 -18.15 -5.15 -8.36
CA GLU A 129 -17.29 -3.96 -8.40
C GLU A 129 -15.90 -4.33 -8.94
N LEU A 130 -15.26 -5.38 -8.39
CA LEU A 130 -13.96 -5.85 -8.88
C LEU A 130 -14.02 -6.27 -10.35
N SER A 131 -15.10 -6.96 -10.75
CA SER A 131 -15.32 -7.39 -12.14
C SER A 131 -15.49 -6.18 -13.06
N ALA A 132 -16.14 -5.11 -12.62
CA ALA A 132 -16.27 -3.87 -13.39
C ALA A 132 -14.91 -3.18 -13.57
N ILE A 133 -14.12 -3.03 -12.50
CA ILE A 133 -12.76 -2.48 -12.54
C ILE A 133 -11.89 -3.28 -13.53
N ARG A 134 -11.93 -4.60 -13.46
CA ARG A 134 -11.16 -5.47 -14.35
C ARG A 134 -11.60 -5.37 -15.82
N ARG A 135 -12.93 -5.32 -16.10
CA ARG A 135 -13.44 -5.13 -17.48
C ARG A 135 -12.99 -3.82 -18.11
N ASN A 136 -12.71 -2.80 -17.30
CA ASN A 136 -12.12 -1.54 -17.75
C ASN A 136 -10.61 -1.64 -18.04
N GLY A 137 -9.99 -2.84 -17.92
CA GLY A 137 -8.58 -3.05 -18.24
C GLY A 137 -7.60 -2.73 -17.12
N VAL A 138 -8.09 -2.47 -15.91
CA VAL A 138 -7.26 -2.24 -14.73
C VAL A 138 -6.58 -3.53 -14.31
N VAL A 139 -5.27 -3.49 -14.07
CA VAL A 139 -4.46 -4.68 -13.78
C VAL A 139 -4.06 -4.82 -12.31
N GLY A 140 -4.00 -3.73 -11.58
CA GLY A 140 -3.61 -3.77 -10.17
C GLY A 140 -3.74 -2.44 -9.44
N ASP A 141 -3.27 -2.43 -8.20
CA ASP A 141 -3.23 -1.26 -7.34
C ASP A 141 -1.99 -1.20 -6.45
N VAL A 142 -1.65 -0.02 -5.98
CA VAL A 142 -0.72 0.22 -4.86
C VAL A 142 -1.40 1.17 -3.89
N ALA A 143 -1.61 0.71 -2.66
CA ALA A 143 -2.32 1.47 -1.63
C ALA A 143 -3.69 1.99 -2.14
N GLY A 144 -4.42 1.19 -2.91
CA GLY A 144 -5.72 1.54 -3.49
C GLY A 144 -5.66 2.51 -4.68
N ASN A 145 -4.49 2.92 -5.12
CA ASN A 145 -4.33 3.65 -6.39
C ASN A 145 -4.31 2.63 -7.53
N TYR A 146 -5.44 2.44 -8.17
CA TYR A 146 -5.62 1.50 -9.29
C TYR A 146 -4.99 2.04 -10.57
N PHE A 147 -4.44 1.14 -11.40
CA PHE A 147 -3.74 1.52 -12.63
C PHE A 147 -3.96 0.51 -13.76
N TYR A 148 -3.81 1.03 -14.97
CA TYR A 148 -3.78 0.25 -16.20
C TYR A 148 -2.39 -0.32 -16.47
N ARG A 149 -2.29 -1.21 -17.48
CA ARG A 149 -1.03 -1.83 -17.92
C ARG A 149 0.03 -0.82 -18.33
N ASP A 150 -0.37 0.29 -18.93
CA ASP A 150 0.52 1.37 -19.38
C ASP A 150 0.97 2.30 -18.23
N GLY A 151 0.49 2.05 -17.01
CA GLY A 151 0.81 2.83 -15.82
C GLY A 151 -0.04 4.10 -15.64
N SER A 152 -1.01 4.37 -16.52
CA SER A 152 -1.99 5.42 -16.28
C SER A 152 -2.94 5.02 -15.14
N LEU A 153 -3.45 6.03 -14.40
CA LEU A 153 -4.34 5.77 -13.27
C LEU A 153 -5.77 5.52 -13.72
N TYR A 154 -6.38 4.54 -13.09
CA TYR A 154 -7.82 4.38 -13.11
C TYR A 154 -8.45 5.31 -12.07
N MET A 155 -9.23 6.27 -12.57
CA MET A 155 -9.92 7.27 -11.74
C MET A 155 -11.41 6.99 -11.79
N ASP A 156 -11.99 6.59 -10.65
CA ASP A 156 -13.42 6.35 -10.51
C ASP A 156 -13.94 6.81 -9.14
N ASP A 157 -15.23 6.57 -8.92
CA ASP A 157 -15.90 6.88 -7.67
C ASP A 157 -15.32 6.10 -6.48
N PHE A 158 -14.85 4.87 -6.70
CA PHE A 158 -14.26 4.04 -5.65
C PHE A 158 -13.02 4.71 -5.03
N LEU A 159 -12.10 5.23 -5.87
CA LEU A 159 -10.91 5.92 -5.36
C LEU A 159 -11.28 7.20 -4.59
N SER A 160 -12.33 7.91 -4.99
CA SER A 160 -12.76 9.12 -4.30
C SER A 160 -13.28 8.84 -2.88
N ARG A 161 -13.82 7.65 -2.64
CA ARG A 161 -14.30 7.17 -1.33
C ARG A 161 -13.20 6.65 -0.40
N MET A 162 -11.97 6.45 -0.90
CA MET A 162 -10.88 5.88 -0.10
C MET A 162 -10.15 6.93 0.75
N ILE A 163 -9.81 6.52 1.98
CA ILE A 163 -8.86 7.24 2.84
C ILE A 163 -7.50 6.55 2.71
N THR A 164 -6.66 7.08 1.85
CA THR A 164 -5.34 6.53 1.53
C THR A 164 -4.41 7.63 1.05
N ILE A 165 -3.09 7.36 1.09
CA ILE A 165 -2.10 8.18 0.40
C ILE A 165 -2.41 8.22 -1.09
N ARG A 166 -2.46 9.41 -1.68
CA ARG A 166 -2.71 9.59 -3.11
C ARG A 166 -1.43 9.39 -3.91
N ARG A 167 -1.60 9.04 -5.20
CA ARG A 167 -0.47 8.85 -6.11
C ARG A 167 0.50 10.02 -6.10
N GLU A 168 -0.03 11.24 -6.16
CA GLU A 168 0.75 12.48 -6.25
C GLU A 168 1.71 12.64 -5.06
N ASP A 169 1.30 12.14 -3.90
CA ASP A 169 2.08 12.16 -2.67
C ASP A 169 3.00 10.93 -2.59
N LEU A 170 2.49 9.75 -2.93
CA LEU A 170 3.26 8.50 -2.89
C LEU A 170 4.50 8.56 -3.81
N VAL A 171 4.38 9.11 -5.03
CA VAL A 171 5.50 9.19 -5.97
C VAL A 171 6.59 10.18 -5.55
N ARG A 172 6.30 11.08 -4.61
CA ARG A 172 7.27 12.02 -4.03
C ARG A 172 8.14 11.38 -2.94
N ILE A 173 7.68 10.28 -2.36
CA ILE A 173 8.47 9.56 -1.34
C ILE A 173 9.71 8.98 -2.03
N PRO A 174 10.93 9.28 -1.54
CA PRO A 174 12.16 8.90 -2.24
C PRO A 174 12.32 7.39 -2.44
N VAL A 175 12.01 6.59 -1.40
CA VAL A 175 12.12 5.13 -1.44
C VAL A 175 10.74 4.51 -1.34
N ARG A 176 10.31 3.81 -2.37
CA ARG A 176 9.00 3.15 -2.43
C ARG A 176 9.21 1.66 -2.67
N ILE A 177 9.17 0.89 -1.59
CA ILE A 177 9.40 -0.56 -1.60
C ILE A 177 8.07 -1.26 -1.84
N GLY A 178 7.88 -1.77 -3.05
CA GLY A 178 6.77 -2.64 -3.39
C GLY A 178 7.07 -4.08 -2.99
N VAL A 179 6.12 -4.73 -2.33
CA VAL A 179 6.24 -6.14 -1.95
C VAL A 179 5.07 -6.92 -2.54
N ALA A 180 5.37 -7.90 -3.38
CA ALA A 180 4.38 -8.78 -3.98
C ALA A 180 5.06 -10.04 -4.52
N GLY A 181 4.34 -11.15 -4.55
CA GLY A 181 4.81 -12.40 -5.12
C GLY A 181 3.66 -13.37 -5.36
N GLY A 182 3.94 -14.42 -6.11
CA GLY A 182 2.99 -15.47 -6.44
C GLY A 182 2.27 -15.29 -7.78
N PRO A 183 1.45 -16.31 -8.16
CA PRO A 183 0.76 -16.34 -9.43
C PRO A 183 -0.14 -15.11 -9.64
N GLY A 184 -0.28 -14.65 -10.88
CA GLY A 184 -1.17 -13.54 -11.23
C GLY A 184 -0.71 -12.14 -10.81
N LYS A 185 0.53 -12.00 -10.27
CA LYS A 185 1.06 -10.69 -9.84
C LYS A 185 2.00 -10.03 -10.85
N ALA A 186 2.58 -10.77 -11.79
CA ALA A 186 3.63 -10.26 -12.67
C ALA A 186 3.20 -9.04 -13.50
N GLU A 187 1.98 -9.04 -14.04
CA GLU A 187 1.46 -7.91 -14.80
C GLU A 187 1.25 -6.66 -13.94
N ALA A 188 0.62 -6.82 -12.78
CA ALA A 188 0.43 -5.72 -11.83
C ALA A 188 1.78 -5.15 -11.35
N ILE A 189 2.78 -6.00 -11.10
CA ILE A 189 4.13 -5.57 -10.70
C ILE A 189 4.78 -4.74 -11.81
N ARG A 190 4.73 -5.20 -13.07
CA ARG A 190 5.25 -4.42 -14.21
C ARG A 190 4.60 -3.05 -14.31
N ALA A 191 3.28 -3.00 -14.26
CA ALA A 191 2.53 -1.75 -14.32
C ALA A 191 2.86 -0.83 -13.14
N ALA A 192 2.99 -1.36 -11.91
CA ALA A 192 3.38 -0.58 -10.73
C ALA A 192 4.77 0.05 -10.86
N LEU A 193 5.72 -0.62 -11.52
CA LEU A 193 7.04 -0.09 -11.85
C LEU A 193 6.96 0.99 -12.95
N VAL A 194 6.19 0.75 -14.02
CA VAL A 194 5.98 1.70 -15.11
C VAL A 194 5.35 3.00 -14.60
N CYS A 195 4.31 2.92 -13.78
CA CYS A 195 3.66 4.11 -13.19
C CYS A 195 4.47 4.75 -12.05
N ARG A 196 5.63 4.20 -11.71
CA ARG A 196 6.53 4.68 -10.65
C ARG A 196 5.89 4.77 -9.25
N LEU A 197 4.82 4.03 -9.00
CA LEU A 197 4.26 3.91 -7.65
C LEU A 197 5.22 3.16 -6.71
N VAL A 198 6.07 2.31 -7.26
CA VAL A 198 7.20 1.68 -6.59
C VAL A 198 8.49 1.89 -7.38
N ASN A 199 9.64 1.98 -6.70
CA ASN A 199 10.97 2.09 -7.31
C ASN A 199 11.97 1.07 -6.74
N SER A 200 11.52 0.24 -5.83
CA SER A 200 12.23 -0.93 -5.31
C SER A 200 11.24 -2.07 -5.17
N LEU A 201 11.61 -3.27 -5.58
CA LEU A 201 10.75 -4.45 -5.56
C LEU A 201 11.36 -5.55 -4.69
N VAL A 202 10.51 -6.14 -3.83
CA VAL A 202 10.80 -7.39 -3.13
C VAL A 202 9.79 -8.42 -3.60
N THR A 203 10.28 -9.48 -4.24
CA THR A 203 9.44 -10.54 -4.81
C THR A 203 10.17 -11.89 -4.76
N ASP A 204 9.45 -12.97 -5.03
CA ASP A 204 10.04 -14.31 -5.18
C ASP A 204 10.71 -14.51 -6.55
N SER A 205 11.57 -15.53 -6.66
CA SER A 205 12.35 -15.78 -7.86
C SER A 205 11.51 -16.17 -9.09
N VAL A 206 10.36 -16.82 -8.89
CA VAL A 206 9.47 -17.23 -9.98
C VAL A 206 8.76 -16.00 -10.53
N THR A 207 8.17 -15.20 -9.65
CA THR A 207 7.52 -13.93 -10.02
C THR A 207 8.51 -12.97 -10.68
N ALA A 208 9.75 -12.88 -10.16
CA ALA A 208 10.79 -12.04 -10.75
C ALA A 208 11.09 -12.41 -12.21
N ARG A 209 11.20 -13.70 -12.54
CA ARG A 209 11.39 -14.17 -13.92
C ARG A 209 10.23 -13.76 -14.82
N GLN A 210 8.99 -13.99 -14.37
CA GLN A 210 7.79 -13.60 -15.12
C GLN A 210 7.71 -12.08 -15.35
N VAL A 211 8.14 -11.27 -14.39
CA VAL A 211 8.21 -9.81 -14.55
C VAL A 211 9.22 -9.43 -15.63
N LEU A 212 10.40 -10.06 -15.65
CA LEU A 212 11.47 -9.78 -16.61
C LEU A 212 11.14 -10.26 -18.03
N GLU A 213 10.53 -11.44 -18.18
CA GLU A 213 10.13 -12.01 -19.48
C GLU A 213 9.14 -11.11 -20.25
N GLY A 214 8.37 -10.29 -19.58
CA GLY A 214 7.44 -9.34 -20.20
C GLY A 214 8.04 -7.96 -20.53
N ILE A 215 9.35 -7.76 -20.28
CA ILE A 215 10.07 -6.54 -20.64
C ILE A 215 10.85 -6.86 -21.91
N SER A 216 10.37 -6.39 -23.08
CA SER A 216 11.21 -6.35 -24.28
C SER A 216 12.33 -5.35 -24.04
N ILE A 217 13.56 -5.84 -23.90
CA ILE A 217 14.79 -5.03 -23.82
C ILE A 217 15.13 -4.53 -25.23
#